data_e0456bc1f6dd07338862466a080f01c5
#
_entry.id   e0456bc1f6dd07338862466a080f01c5
#
_cell.length_a   1.000
_cell.length_b   1.000
_cell.length_c   1.000
_cell.angle_alpha   90.00
_cell.angle_beta   90.00
_cell.angle_gamma   90.00
#
_symmetry.space_group_name_H-M   'P 1'
#
loop_
_entity.id
_entity.type
_entity.pdbx_description
1 polymer ?
#
loop_
_entity_poly.entity_id
_entity_poly.type
_entity_poly.pdbx_seq_one_letter_code
_entity_poly.pdbx_strand_id
1 'polypeptide(L)'
;MTLKFDKNPHTGSMGYKNAKNKIPAAAISTVDAHELSLAIRNNNVKSLSIELSCRQLKDTLSYNVIGEIKGSEFPEEIILVGGHLDSWDIGEGAHDDGAGVVQSLQVLESFKKLNITPKRTIR
;
A
#
# COMPACT_ATOMS: atom_id res chain seq x y z
N MET A 1 -9.10 11.49 9.74
CA MET A 1 -9.03 11.87 8.30
C MET A 1 -10.45 11.94 7.78
N THR A 2 -10.91 13.10 7.36
CA THR A 2 -12.27 13.27 6.81
C THR A 2 -12.21 12.87 5.35
N LEU A 3 -12.99 11.86 4.94
CA LEU A 3 -13.08 11.47 3.53
C LEU A 3 -13.67 12.64 2.74
N LYS A 4 -13.00 12.98 1.64
CA LYS A 4 -13.50 14.00 0.73
C LYS A 4 -14.76 13.47 0.05
N PHE A 5 -15.77 14.32 -0.10
CA PHE A 5 -16.99 13.97 -0.82
C PHE A 5 -16.74 14.14 -2.33
N ASP A 6 -16.48 13.03 -3.01
CA ASP A 6 -16.15 13.02 -4.44
C ASP A 6 -16.74 11.80 -5.16
N LYS A 7 -16.62 11.78 -6.50
CA LYS A 7 -17.15 10.74 -7.37
C LYS A 7 -16.20 9.57 -7.64
N ASN A 8 -14.97 9.61 -7.08
CA ASN A 8 -14.01 8.55 -7.30
C ASN A 8 -14.03 7.55 -6.14
N PRO A 9 -14.03 6.24 -6.40
CA PRO A 9 -13.91 5.23 -5.35
C PRO A 9 -12.55 5.37 -4.65
N HIS A 10 -12.57 5.34 -3.31
CA HIS A 10 -11.36 5.27 -2.52
C HIS A 10 -11.03 3.79 -2.28
N THR A 11 -10.12 3.27 -3.05
CA THR A 11 -9.72 1.87 -3.00
C THR A 11 -8.79 1.58 -1.81
N GLY A 12 -8.68 0.32 -1.46
CA GLY A 12 -7.82 -0.18 -0.39
C GLY A 12 -7.81 -1.70 -0.41
N SER A 13 -7.04 -2.29 0.49
CA SER A 13 -6.99 -3.74 0.63
C SER A 13 -8.26 -4.25 1.30
N MET A 14 -8.82 -5.32 0.76
CA MET A 14 -9.94 -6.05 1.35
C MET A 14 -9.52 -7.48 1.65
N GLY A 15 -9.82 -7.92 2.86
CA GLY A 15 -9.57 -9.28 3.29
C GLY A 15 -10.79 -9.92 3.93
N TYR A 16 -10.98 -11.19 3.65
CA TYR A 16 -12.06 -11.98 4.26
C TYR A 16 -11.63 -12.71 5.55
N LYS A 17 -10.36 -12.58 5.94
CA LYS A 17 -9.77 -13.33 7.07
C LYS A 17 -10.15 -14.82 6.98
N ASN A 18 -10.84 -15.34 8.00
CA ASN A 18 -11.23 -16.75 8.09
C ASN A 18 -12.71 -16.98 7.70
N ALA A 19 -13.34 -16.05 7.00
CA ALA A 19 -14.73 -16.22 6.59
C ALA A 19 -14.89 -17.45 5.66
N LYS A 20 -15.76 -18.37 6.02
CA LYS A 20 -16.09 -19.54 5.20
C LYS A 20 -16.76 -19.16 3.89
N ASN A 21 -17.66 -18.18 3.93
CA ASN A 21 -18.36 -17.67 2.78
C ASN A 21 -17.85 -16.27 2.44
N LYS A 22 -17.28 -16.13 1.26
CA LYS A 22 -16.82 -14.85 0.71
C LYS A 22 -17.93 -14.26 -0.15
N ILE A 23 -18.38 -13.07 0.18
CA ILE A 23 -19.37 -12.34 -0.60
C ILE A 23 -18.68 -11.37 -1.57
N PRO A 24 -19.29 -11.04 -2.71
CA PRO A 24 -18.80 -9.95 -3.56
C PRO A 24 -18.70 -8.64 -2.77
N ALA A 25 -17.59 -7.94 -2.95
CA ALA A 25 -17.39 -6.63 -2.32
C ALA A 25 -16.60 -5.72 -3.26
N ALA A 26 -16.94 -4.45 -3.25
CA ALA A 26 -16.28 -3.42 -4.04
C ALA A 26 -16.32 -2.08 -3.30
N ALA A 27 -15.34 -1.23 -3.57
CA ALA A 27 -15.37 0.15 -3.12
C ALA A 27 -16.24 0.98 -4.08
N ILE A 28 -17.02 1.88 -3.52
CA ILE A 28 -17.79 2.88 -4.27
C ILE A 28 -17.39 4.28 -3.85
N SER A 29 -17.72 5.28 -4.65
CA SER A 29 -17.44 6.67 -4.30
C SER A 29 -18.25 7.13 -3.09
N THR A 30 -17.82 8.18 -2.41
CA THR A 30 -18.56 8.76 -1.28
C THR A 30 -19.89 9.38 -1.74
N VAL A 31 -19.95 9.89 -2.96
CA VAL A 31 -21.19 10.39 -3.59
C VAL A 31 -22.17 9.25 -3.81
N ASP A 32 -21.73 8.16 -4.47
CA ASP A 32 -22.60 7.00 -4.74
C ASP A 32 -23.07 6.33 -3.46
N ALA A 33 -22.19 6.24 -2.44
CA ALA A 33 -22.56 5.71 -1.13
C ALA A 33 -23.67 6.54 -0.46
N HIS A 34 -23.59 7.87 -0.59
CA HIS A 34 -24.61 8.78 -0.07
C HIS A 34 -25.94 8.60 -0.81
N GLU A 35 -25.90 8.60 -2.14
CA GLU A 35 -27.09 8.42 -2.98
C GLU A 35 -27.77 7.07 -2.73
N LEU A 36 -26.98 6.00 -2.66
CA LEU A 36 -27.47 4.66 -2.34
C LEU A 36 -28.13 4.62 -0.94
N SER A 37 -27.49 5.24 0.04
CA SER A 37 -28.06 5.33 1.41
C SER A 37 -29.40 6.05 1.44
N LEU A 38 -29.54 7.16 0.70
CA LEU A 38 -30.81 7.88 0.59
C LEU A 38 -31.87 7.04 -0.12
N ALA A 39 -31.50 6.37 -1.21
CA ALA A 39 -32.44 5.52 -1.96
C ALA A 39 -32.97 4.35 -1.12
N ILE A 40 -32.11 3.74 -0.30
CA ILE A 40 -32.51 2.68 0.65
C ILE A 40 -33.47 3.23 1.71
N ARG A 41 -33.13 4.36 2.33
CA ARG A 41 -33.94 4.98 3.39
C ARG A 41 -35.35 5.36 2.89
N ASN A 42 -35.44 5.76 1.63
CA ASN A 42 -36.71 6.16 0.99
C ASN A 42 -37.47 4.96 0.37
N ASN A 43 -37.03 3.72 0.61
CA ASN A 43 -37.60 2.49 0.03
C ASN A 43 -37.61 2.46 -1.51
N ASN A 44 -36.73 3.21 -2.16
CA ASN A 44 -36.62 3.26 -3.62
C ASN A 44 -35.74 2.14 -4.20
N VAL A 45 -34.96 1.45 -3.34
CA VAL A 45 -34.10 0.32 -3.72
C VAL A 45 -34.45 -0.89 -2.88
N LYS A 46 -34.81 -2.00 -3.55
CA LYS A 46 -35.13 -3.30 -2.91
C LYS A 46 -34.02 -4.33 -3.05
N SER A 47 -33.17 -4.19 -4.07
CA SER A 47 -32.05 -5.09 -4.34
C SER A 47 -30.94 -4.35 -5.06
N LEU A 48 -29.72 -4.86 -4.89
CA LEU A 48 -28.53 -4.43 -5.59
C LEU A 48 -27.90 -5.66 -6.26
N SER A 49 -27.47 -5.52 -7.52
CA SER A 49 -26.72 -6.53 -8.24
C SER A 49 -25.27 -6.09 -8.37
N ILE A 50 -24.34 -6.99 -8.06
CA ILE A 50 -22.90 -6.76 -8.21
C ILE A 50 -22.36 -7.86 -9.12
N GLU A 51 -21.72 -7.48 -10.21
CA GLU A 51 -21.01 -8.38 -11.11
C GLU A 51 -19.50 -8.08 -11.02
N LEU A 52 -18.71 -9.09 -10.70
CA LEU A 52 -17.27 -8.99 -10.54
C LEU A 52 -16.57 -10.05 -11.37
N SER A 53 -15.54 -9.65 -12.13
CA SER A 53 -14.69 -10.56 -12.93
C SER A 53 -13.36 -10.89 -12.23
N CYS A 54 -13.25 -10.62 -10.92
CA CYS A 54 -12.05 -10.87 -10.15
C CYS A 54 -11.71 -12.35 -10.07
N ARG A 55 -10.41 -12.66 -10.11
CA ARG A 55 -9.91 -14.02 -9.94
C ARG A 55 -8.58 -14.00 -9.18
N GLN A 56 -8.34 -15.03 -8.39
CA GLN A 56 -7.03 -15.27 -7.81
C GLN A 56 -6.10 -15.84 -8.89
N LEU A 57 -4.97 -15.18 -9.07
CA LEU A 57 -3.89 -15.70 -9.94
C LEU A 57 -2.94 -16.57 -9.12
N LYS A 58 -2.07 -17.31 -9.82
CA LYS A 58 -0.98 -18.05 -9.19
C LYS A 58 0.04 -17.08 -8.61
N ASP A 59 0.66 -17.50 -7.51
CA ASP A 59 1.79 -16.78 -6.94
C ASP A 59 2.92 -16.64 -7.95
N THR A 60 3.58 -15.50 -7.94
CA THR A 60 4.74 -15.23 -8.80
C THR A 60 5.92 -14.81 -7.94
N LEU A 61 7.12 -14.98 -8.50
CA LEU A 61 8.34 -14.56 -7.83
C LEU A 61 8.44 -13.05 -7.77
N SER A 62 8.84 -12.55 -6.61
CA SER A 62 9.19 -11.16 -6.37
C SER A 62 10.51 -11.10 -5.59
N TYR A 63 11.11 -9.92 -5.52
CA TYR A 63 12.45 -9.74 -4.96
C TYR A 63 12.50 -8.51 -4.06
N ASN A 64 13.35 -8.60 -3.03
CA ASN A 64 13.79 -7.45 -2.27
C ASN A 64 15.19 -7.05 -2.77
N VAL A 65 15.44 -5.75 -2.91
CA VAL A 65 16.78 -5.21 -3.20
C VAL A 65 17.37 -4.76 -1.88
N ILE A 66 18.53 -5.29 -1.51
CA ILE A 66 19.17 -5.02 -0.22
C ILE A 66 20.54 -4.40 -0.47
N GLY A 67 20.78 -3.26 0.16
CA GLY A 67 22.08 -2.63 0.27
C GLY A 67 22.40 -2.34 1.72
N GLU A 68 23.68 -2.39 2.11
CA GLU A 68 24.05 -2.11 3.49
C GLU A 68 25.40 -1.43 3.64
N ILE A 69 25.54 -0.70 4.73
CA ILE A 69 26.82 -0.22 5.25
C ILE A 69 27.02 -0.88 6.62
N LYS A 70 28.06 -1.73 6.70
CA LYS A 70 28.37 -2.49 7.91
C LYS A 70 28.79 -1.58 9.05
N GLY A 71 28.27 -1.84 10.24
CA GLY A 71 28.60 -1.11 11.45
C GLY A 71 30.01 -1.40 11.96
N SER A 72 30.66 -0.41 12.56
CA SER A 72 32.03 -0.50 13.08
C SER A 72 32.14 -1.05 14.50
N GLU A 73 31.11 -0.82 15.35
CA GLU A 73 31.12 -1.24 16.75
C GLU A 73 30.11 -2.37 17.02
N PHE A 74 28.93 -2.28 16.42
CA PHE A 74 27.81 -3.22 16.62
C PHE A 74 27.29 -3.70 15.27
N PRO A 75 28.08 -4.46 14.49
CA PRO A 75 27.70 -4.85 13.12
C PRO A 75 26.46 -5.76 13.04
N GLU A 76 26.15 -6.48 14.11
CA GLU A 76 24.96 -7.36 14.17
C GLU A 76 23.67 -6.62 14.54
N GLU A 77 23.79 -5.37 15.02
CA GLU A 77 22.63 -4.52 15.25
C GLU A 77 22.30 -3.75 13.97
N ILE A 78 21.11 -4.01 13.44
CA ILE A 78 20.70 -3.46 12.15
C ILE A 78 19.68 -2.34 12.34
N ILE A 79 19.97 -1.19 11.74
CA ILE A 79 19.01 -0.12 11.54
C ILE A 79 18.47 -0.29 10.13
N LEU A 80 17.18 -0.64 10.02
CA LEU A 80 16.52 -0.85 8.75
C LEU A 80 15.87 0.44 8.27
N VAL A 81 16.14 0.80 7.01
CA VAL A 81 15.43 1.84 6.26
C VAL A 81 14.95 1.21 4.95
N GLY A 82 13.77 1.54 4.50
CA GLY A 82 13.25 0.89 3.30
C GLY A 82 11.99 1.54 2.77
N GLY A 83 11.60 1.10 1.59
CA GLY A 83 10.34 1.41 0.93
C GLY A 83 9.95 0.23 0.04
N HIS A 84 8.66 0.08 -0.27
CA HIS A 84 8.22 -0.97 -1.17
C HIS A 84 8.34 -0.55 -2.64
N LEU A 85 8.60 -1.53 -3.53
CA LEU A 85 8.84 -1.29 -4.95
C LEU A 85 7.56 -1.32 -5.79
N ASP A 86 6.49 -1.87 -5.25
CA ASP A 86 5.21 -1.96 -5.93
C ASP A 86 4.36 -0.70 -5.73
N SER A 87 3.39 -0.53 -6.60
CA SER A 87 2.38 0.53 -6.54
C SER A 87 1.01 -0.02 -6.92
N TRP A 88 -0.04 0.78 -6.72
CA TRP A 88 -1.36 0.45 -7.25
C TRP A 88 -1.35 0.39 -8.78
N ASP A 89 -2.06 -0.57 -9.37
CA ASP A 89 -2.05 -0.91 -10.81
C ASP A 89 -2.22 0.27 -11.76
N ILE A 90 -2.96 1.30 -11.37
CA ILE A 90 -3.20 2.50 -12.17
C ILE A 90 -2.39 3.71 -11.72
N GLY A 91 -1.53 3.52 -10.70
CA GLY A 91 -0.68 4.56 -10.12
C GLY A 91 0.76 4.45 -10.57
N GLU A 92 1.48 5.56 -10.59
CA GLU A 92 2.92 5.60 -10.91
C GLU A 92 3.80 5.33 -9.67
N GLY A 93 3.22 5.31 -8.48
CA GLY A 93 3.93 5.03 -7.24
C GLY A 93 4.96 6.08 -6.81
N ALA A 94 4.89 7.31 -7.35
CA ALA A 94 5.90 8.32 -7.09
C ALA A 94 5.98 8.72 -5.60
N HIS A 95 4.84 8.80 -4.91
CA HIS A 95 4.76 9.12 -3.48
C HIS A 95 4.68 7.85 -2.62
N ASP A 96 3.85 6.92 -3.00
CA ASP A 96 3.60 5.65 -2.32
C ASP A 96 4.07 4.47 -3.20
N ASP A 97 5.34 3.98 -3.14
CA ASP A 97 6.33 4.39 -2.15
C ASP A 97 7.69 4.77 -2.79
N GLY A 98 7.67 5.30 -4.03
CA GLY A 98 8.88 5.77 -4.71
C GLY A 98 9.67 6.79 -3.88
N ALA A 99 8.97 7.65 -3.13
CA ALA A 99 9.60 8.60 -2.22
C ALA A 99 10.36 7.88 -1.09
N GLY A 100 9.78 6.83 -0.48
CA GLY A 100 10.43 6.04 0.56
C GLY A 100 11.66 5.30 0.05
N VAL A 101 11.58 4.73 -1.16
CA VAL A 101 12.72 4.07 -1.83
C VAL A 101 13.87 5.05 -2.03
N VAL A 102 13.59 6.24 -2.59
CA VAL A 102 14.64 7.25 -2.85
C VAL A 102 15.24 7.77 -1.55
N GLN A 103 14.43 8.02 -0.52
CA GLN A 103 14.93 8.44 0.80
C GLN A 103 15.84 7.38 1.42
N SER A 104 15.50 6.12 1.31
CA SER A 104 16.30 5.01 1.84
C SER A 104 17.66 4.91 1.15
N LEU A 105 17.69 5.03 -0.17
CA LEU A 105 18.93 5.13 -0.94
C LEU A 105 19.77 6.34 -0.54
N GLN A 106 19.11 7.50 -0.34
CA GLN A 106 19.78 8.74 0.04
C GLN A 106 20.46 8.64 1.41
N VAL A 107 19.90 7.88 2.35
CA VAL A 107 20.55 7.61 3.65
C VAL A 107 21.90 6.93 3.42
N LEU A 108 21.93 5.82 2.70
CA LEU A 108 23.18 5.08 2.41
C LEU A 108 24.18 5.94 1.62
N GLU A 109 23.70 6.67 0.63
CA GLU A 109 24.53 7.57 -0.18
C GLU A 109 25.15 8.70 0.67
N SER A 110 24.39 9.26 1.61
CA SER A 110 24.87 10.31 2.52
C SER A 110 26.01 9.82 3.40
N PHE A 111 25.89 8.65 4.02
CA PHE A 111 26.96 8.05 4.79
C PHE A 111 28.23 7.84 3.95
N LYS A 112 28.05 7.36 2.72
CA LYS A 112 29.16 7.14 1.79
C LYS A 112 29.83 8.47 1.36
N LYS A 113 29.05 9.47 0.97
CA LYS A 113 29.56 10.79 0.52
C LYS A 113 30.29 11.54 1.64
N LEU A 114 29.77 11.44 2.86
CA LEU A 114 30.37 12.09 4.03
C LEU A 114 31.50 11.29 4.64
N ASN A 115 31.79 10.10 4.10
CA ASN A 115 32.80 9.17 4.62
C ASN A 115 32.58 8.85 6.11
N ILE A 116 31.33 8.68 6.51
CA ILE A 116 30.93 8.34 7.89
C ILE A 116 30.72 6.83 7.96
N THR A 117 31.41 6.18 8.91
CA THR A 117 31.16 4.78 9.24
C THR A 117 30.17 4.74 10.40
N PRO A 118 28.99 4.14 10.22
CA PRO A 118 28.02 4.03 11.29
C PRO A 118 28.49 3.05 12.37
N LYS A 119 28.04 3.22 13.60
CA LYS A 119 28.34 2.27 14.69
C LYS A 119 27.57 0.97 14.50
N ARG A 120 26.33 1.04 14.03
CA ARG A 120 25.44 -0.09 13.70
C ARG A 120 25.32 -0.23 12.19
N THR A 121 25.03 -1.44 11.73
CA THR A 121 24.75 -1.68 10.32
C THR A 121 23.48 -0.92 9.90
N ILE A 122 23.57 -0.18 8.80
CA ILE A 122 22.40 0.42 8.14
C ILE A 122 22.08 -0.42 6.90
N ARG A 123 20.84 -0.86 6.79
CA ARG A 123 20.37 -1.69 5.67
C ARG A 123 19.13 -1.09 5.07
#